data_482aa89c44888f819b5c5de9d3b0249e
#
_entry.id   482aa89c44888f819b5c5de9d3b0249e
#
_cell.length_a   1.000
_cell.length_b   1.000
_cell.length_c   1.000
_cell.angle_alpha   90.00
_cell.angle_beta   90.00
_cell.angle_gamma   90.00
#
_symmetry.space_group_name_H-M   'P 1'
#
loop_
_entity.id
_entity.type
_entity.pdbx_description
1 polymer ?
#
loop_
_entity_poly.entity_id
_entity_poly.type
_entity_poly.pdbx_seq_one_letter_code
_entity_poly.pdbx_strand_id
1 'polypeptide(L)'
;MAMIRTLCRHLDRFRRDSRGAVLVEMTLITPLMLILSAGVFEFGNLIHNKLLMEAGLSDAARFAARCNSQLYTSYPGFTAIDCADIAANIAVFGNAAGSGTPRISDWEKSGVTSNATVTIAAPASCRPAVVNGVTQYRSTTAQVCIVRAAGNYPYTGVGMLSFIGIGPITLTGSHEERLIRF
;
A
#
# COMPACT_ATOMS: atom_id res chain seq x y z
N MET A 1 56.94 40.81 -18.75
CA MET A 1 57.01 40.51 -17.29
C MET A 1 55.84 41.01 -16.48
N ALA A 2 55.16 42.10 -16.83
CA ALA A 2 54.00 42.66 -16.11
C ALA A 2 52.78 41.69 -16.10
N MET A 3 52.50 41.04 -17.18
CA MET A 3 51.33 40.16 -17.37
C MET A 3 51.35 38.90 -16.47
N ILE A 4 52.55 38.33 -16.23
CA ILE A 4 52.73 37.16 -15.37
C ILE A 4 52.52 37.55 -13.88
N ARG A 5 52.98 38.73 -13.47
CA ARG A 5 52.76 39.24 -12.09
C ARG A 5 51.31 39.49 -11.81
N THR A 6 50.53 39.96 -12.79
CA THR A 6 49.08 40.18 -12.65
C THR A 6 48.32 38.86 -12.52
N LEU A 7 48.68 37.85 -13.30
CA LEU A 7 48.14 36.50 -13.24
C LEU A 7 48.40 35.85 -11.86
N CYS A 8 49.62 35.90 -11.37
CA CYS A 8 49.97 35.38 -10.04
C CYS A 8 49.23 36.07 -8.92
N ARG A 9 49.00 37.38 -9.01
CA ARG A 9 48.20 38.13 -8.02
C ARG A 9 46.73 37.73 -8.02
N HIS A 10 46.12 37.43 -9.17
CA HIS A 10 44.76 36.93 -9.25
C HIS A 10 44.66 35.53 -8.70
N LEU A 11 45.60 34.63 -8.97
CA LEU A 11 45.64 33.27 -8.42
C LEU A 11 45.83 33.26 -6.91
N ASP A 12 46.67 34.15 -6.36
CA ASP A 12 46.86 34.30 -4.90
C ASP A 12 45.63 34.87 -4.19
N ARG A 13 44.85 35.73 -4.86
CA ARG A 13 43.58 36.24 -4.38
C ARG A 13 42.50 35.16 -4.38
N PHE A 14 42.43 34.32 -5.43
CA PHE A 14 41.53 33.16 -5.48
C PHE A 14 41.87 32.13 -4.37
N ARG A 15 43.13 31.93 -4.08
CA ARG A 15 43.59 30.99 -3.05
C ARG A 15 43.27 31.45 -1.60
N ARG A 16 43.09 32.73 -1.40
CA ARG A 16 42.77 33.34 -0.08
C ARG A 16 41.29 33.67 0.08
N ASP A 17 40.50 33.53 -0.95
CA ASP A 17 39.07 33.84 -0.90
C ASP A 17 38.28 32.68 -0.33
N SER A 18 37.97 32.74 0.98
CA SER A 18 37.17 31.75 1.70
C SER A 18 35.72 31.64 1.20
N ARG A 19 35.22 32.63 0.45
CA ARG A 19 33.89 32.60 -0.17
C ARG A 19 33.80 31.56 -1.26
N GLY A 20 34.89 31.29 -2.00
CA GLY A 20 34.96 30.22 -3.00
C GLY A 20 34.89 28.84 -2.35
N ALA A 21 35.47 28.62 -1.19
CA ALA A 21 35.43 27.34 -0.48
C ALA A 21 33.98 26.96 -0.08
N VAL A 22 33.20 27.92 0.42
CA VAL A 22 31.78 27.71 0.78
C VAL A 22 30.92 27.31 -0.44
N LEU A 23 31.18 27.94 -1.61
CA LEU A 23 30.46 27.58 -2.83
C LEU A 23 30.77 26.16 -3.31
N VAL A 24 32.05 25.74 -3.21
CA VAL A 24 32.45 24.36 -3.55
C VAL A 24 31.82 23.36 -2.58
N GLU A 25 31.80 23.66 -1.28
CA GLU A 25 31.18 22.85 -0.25
C GLU A 25 29.67 22.68 -0.51
N MET A 26 28.97 23.80 -0.76
CA MET A 26 27.53 23.77 -1.11
C MET A 26 27.26 23.00 -2.40
N THR A 27 28.12 23.12 -3.41
CA THR A 27 27.97 22.38 -4.67
C THR A 27 28.09 20.88 -4.48
N LEU A 28 28.92 20.44 -3.53
CA LEU A 28 29.07 19.00 -3.21
C LEU A 28 27.96 18.47 -2.31
N ILE A 29 27.51 19.28 -1.35
CA ILE A 29 26.49 18.86 -0.38
C ILE A 29 25.08 18.90 -0.98
N THR A 30 24.78 19.89 -1.82
CA THR A 30 23.42 20.07 -2.39
C THR A 30 22.89 18.84 -3.14
N PRO A 31 23.63 18.21 -4.07
CA PRO A 31 23.12 17.02 -4.75
C PRO A 31 22.86 15.85 -3.79
N LEU A 32 23.71 15.68 -2.77
CA LEU A 32 23.51 14.65 -1.76
C LEU A 32 22.23 14.90 -0.95
N MET A 33 22.01 16.14 -0.52
CA MET A 33 20.81 16.53 0.23
C MET A 33 19.54 16.36 -0.61
N LEU A 34 19.59 16.67 -1.91
CA LEU A 34 18.47 16.47 -2.83
C LEU A 34 18.11 14.99 -2.98
N ILE A 35 19.10 14.11 -3.15
CA ILE A 35 18.89 12.66 -3.28
C ILE A 35 18.30 12.10 -1.97
N LEU A 36 18.83 12.51 -0.81
CA LEU A 36 18.30 12.07 0.47
C LEU A 36 16.87 12.55 0.70
N SER A 37 16.58 13.81 0.40
CA SER A 37 15.21 14.36 0.53
C SER A 37 14.23 13.63 -0.37
N ALA A 38 14.60 13.42 -1.63
CA ALA A 38 13.80 12.68 -2.59
C ALA A 38 13.52 11.25 -2.11
N GLY A 39 14.52 10.56 -1.56
CA GLY A 39 14.36 9.24 -0.96
C GLY A 39 13.36 9.23 0.19
N VAL A 40 13.43 10.19 1.09
CA VAL A 40 12.49 10.31 2.23
C VAL A 40 11.05 10.48 1.74
N PHE A 41 10.81 11.34 0.74
CA PHE A 41 9.47 11.55 0.18
C PHE A 41 8.94 10.30 -0.52
N GLU A 42 9.77 9.61 -1.31
CA GLU A 42 9.37 8.41 -2.02
C GLU A 42 9.02 7.27 -1.06
N PHE A 43 9.87 7.00 -0.07
CA PHE A 43 9.59 5.98 0.95
C PHE A 43 8.39 6.35 1.83
N GLY A 44 8.22 7.63 2.16
CA GLY A 44 7.05 8.11 2.90
C GLY A 44 5.75 7.81 2.14
N ASN A 45 5.72 8.10 0.84
CA ASN A 45 4.56 7.82 0.00
C ASN A 45 4.30 6.31 -0.16
N LEU A 46 5.36 5.51 -0.32
CA LEU A 46 5.25 4.05 -0.40
C LEU A 46 4.66 3.45 0.89
N ILE A 47 5.17 3.87 2.06
CA ILE A 47 4.64 3.41 3.36
C ILE A 47 3.20 3.88 3.55
N HIS A 48 2.88 5.10 3.18
CA HIS A 48 1.52 5.64 3.26
C HIS A 48 0.53 4.80 2.44
N ASN A 49 0.85 4.50 1.19
CA ASN A 49 0.01 3.66 0.32
C ASN A 49 -0.11 2.23 0.88
N LYS A 50 0.97 1.68 1.44
CA LYS A 50 0.94 0.37 2.10
C LYS A 50 -0.03 0.35 3.27
N LEU A 51 0.00 1.36 4.13
CA LEU A 51 -0.90 1.48 5.29
C LEU A 51 -2.36 1.65 4.86
N LEU A 52 -2.64 2.45 3.82
CA LEU A 52 -3.99 2.59 3.27
C LEU A 52 -4.53 1.27 2.71
N MET A 53 -3.68 0.51 2.01
CA MET A 53 -4.05 -0.81 1.49
C MET A 53 -4.36 -1.78 2.63
N GLU A 54 -3.53 -1.86 3.66
CA GLU A 54 -3.75 -2.74 4.82
C GLU A 54 -5.01 -2.37 5.60
N ALA A 55 -5.28 -1.08 5.79
CA ALA A 55 -6.51 -0.61 6.40
C ALA A 55 -7.74 -1.01 5.57
N GLY A 56 -7.69 -0.83 4.25
CA GLY A 56 -8.76 -1.24 3.34
C GLY A 56 -9.03 -2.74 3.38
N LEU A 57 -7.99 -3.57 3.35
CA LEU A 57 -8.12 -5.03 3.42
C LEU A 57 -8.66 -5.49 4.78
N SER A 58 -8.28 -4.83 5.87
CA SER A 58 -8.83 -5.10 7.20
C SER A 58 -10.32 -4.80 7.27
N ASP A 59 -10.77 -3.64 6.77
CA ASP A 59 -12.17 -3.28 6.71
C ASP A 59 -12.99 -4.27 5.86
N ALA A 60 -12.45 -4.67 4.71
CA ALA A 60 -13.07 -5.65 3.81
C ALA A 60 -13.22 -7.04 4.45
N ALA A 61 -12.16 -7.52 5.11
CA ALA A 61 -12.19 -8.80 5.80
C ALA A 61 -13.22 -8.83 6.95
N ARG A 62 -13.30 -7.75 7.73
CA ARG A 62 -14.29 -7.59 8.80
C ARG A 62 -15.72 -7.58 8.28
N PHE A 63 -15.97 -6.89 7.17
CA PHE A 63 -17.28 -6.90 6.52
C PHE A 63 -17.61 -8.30 6.01
N ALA A 64 -16.72 -8.92 5.23
CA ALA A 64 -16.93 -10.24 4.65
C ALA A 64 -17.12 -11.34 5.71
N ALA A 65 -16.46 -11.21 6.87
CA ALA A 65 -16.60 -12.13 7.98
C ALA A 65 -17.99 -12.14 8.63
N ARG A 66 -18.72 -11.04 8.49
CA ARG A 66 -20.08 -10.85 9.08
C ARG A 66 -21.19 -10.90 8.02
N CYS A 67 -20.85 -10.74 6.76
CA CYS A 67 -21.81 -10.71 5.67
C CYS A 67 -22.41 -12.11 5.44
N ASN A 68 -23.74 -12.19 5.40
CA ASN A 68 -24.47 -13.39 5.06
C ASN A 68 -25.25 -13.17 3.76
N SER A 69 -24.75 -13.71 2.65
CA SER A 69 -25.36 -13.59 1.33
C SER A 69 -26.75 -14.28 1.24
N GLN A 70 -27.02 -15.23 2.13
CA GLN A 70 -28.28 -16.00 2.12
C GLN A 70 -29.40 -15.35 2.94
N LEU A 71 -29.09 -14.32 3.75
CA LEU A 71 -30.08 -13.71 4.66
C LEU A 71 -31.30 -13.15 3.92
N TYR A 72 -31.12 -12.73 2.68
CA TYR A 72 -32.16 -12.07 1.87
C TYR A 72 -32.79 -12.98 0.82
N THR A 73 -32.26 -14.17 0.57
CA THR A 73 -32.80 -15.08 -0.47
C THR A 73 -34.15 -15.69 -0.13
N SER A 74 -34.52 -15.67 1.17
CA SER A 74 -35.80 -16.21 1.65
C SER A 74 -36.96 -15.23 1.58
N TYR A 75 -36.73 -13.96 1.20
CA TYR A 75 -37.74 -12.92 1.14
C TYR A 75 -38.11 -12.57 -0.30
N PRO A 76 -39.40 -12.59 -0.69
CA PRO A 76 -39.83 -12.18 -2.02
C PRO A 76 -39.42 -10.73 -2.33
N GLY A 77 -38.80 -10.53 -3.49
CA GLY A 77 -38.34 -9.21 -3.94
C GLY A 77 -36.93 -8.81 -3.51
N PHE A 78 -36.23 -9.65 -2.76
CA PHE A 78 -34.84 -9.45 -2.41
C PHE A 78 -33.93 -10.42 -3.17
N THR A 79 -32.79 -9.90 -3.63
CA THR A 79 -31.73 -10.71 -4.28
C THR A 79 -30.61 -11.01 -3.29
N ALA A 80 -29.89 -12.10 -3.50
CA ALA A 80 -28.70 -12.41 -2.72
C ALA A 80 -27.68 -11.25 -2.79
N ILE A 81 -27.06 -10.94 -1.66
CA ILE A 81 -26.01 -9.93 -1.58
C ILE A 81 -24.69 -10.58 -2.01
N ASP A 82 -23.99 -9.95 -2.95
CA ASP A 82 -22.60 -10.31 -3.24
C ASP A 82 -21.66 -9.74 -2.18
N CYS A 83 -21.46 -10.52 -1.13
CA CYS A 83 -20.57 -10.13 -0.03
C CYS A 83 -19.13 -9.90 -0.45
N ALA A 84 -18.65 -10.62 -1.46
CA ALA A 84 -17.27 -10.51 -1.92
C ALA A 84 -17.06 -9.20 -2.70
N ASP A 85 -18.00 -8.87 -3.60
CA ASP A 85 -17.94 -7.61 -4.34
C ASP A 85 -18.06 -6.39 -3.44
N ILE A 86 -19.01 -6.40 -2.49
CA ILE A 86 -19.16 -5.31 -1.51
C ILE A 86 -17.91 -5.17 -0.63
N ALA A 87 -17.33 -6.27 -0.18
CA ALA A 87 -16.08 -6.24 0.58
C ALA A 87 -14.93 -5.66 -0.24
N ALA A 88 -14.83 -6.01 -1.52
CA ALA A 88 -13.83 -5.44 -2.41
C ALA A 88 -14.05 -3.93 -2.63
N ASN A 89 -15.32 -3.48 -2.74
CA ASN A 89 -15.66 -2.05 -2.78
C ASN A 89 -15.19 -1.33 -1.51
N ILE A 90 -15.43 -1.92 -0.34
CA ILE A 90 -14.99 -1.35 0.94
C ILE A 90 -13.46 -1.27 1.00
N ALA A 91 -12.74 -2.28 0.52
CA ALA A 91 -11.28 -2.25 0.46
C ALA A 91 -10.79 -1.03 -0.32
N VAL A 92 -11.27 -0.88 -1.56
CA VAL A 92 -10.77 0.10 -2.52
C VAL A 92 -11.32 1.50 -2.24
N PHE A 93 -12.64 1.63 -2.04
CA PHE A 93 -13.33 2.93 -1.96
C PHE A 93 -13.73 3.34 -0.53
N GLY A 94 -13.64 2.44 0.44
CA GLY A 94 -14.11 2.70 1.81
C GLY A 94 -15.62 2.72 1.97
N ASN A 95 -16.41 2.33 0.96
CA ASN A 95 -17.86 2.28 0.99
C ASN A 95 -18.41 1.07 0.24
N ALA A 96 -19.63 0.67 0.56
CA ALA A 96 -20.28 -0.50 -0.02
C ALA A 96 -20.70 -0.30 -1.49
N ALA A 97 -20.94 0.94 -1.91
CA ALA A 97 -21.40 1.25 -3.26
C ALA A 97 -20.30 1.13 -4.33
N GLY A 98 -19.03 1.12 -3.92
CA GLY A 98 -17.90 1.05 -4.85
C GLY A 98 -17.75 2.28 -5.73
N SER A 99 -18.15 3.43 -5.22
CA SER A 99 -18.15 4.71 -5.94
C SER A 99 -17.30 5.76 -5.23
N GLY A 100 -16.84 6.75 -5.99
CA GLY A 100 -15.99 7.82 -5.48
C GLY A 100 -14.51 7.59 -5.74
N THR A 101 -13.67 8.32 -5.01
CA THR A 101 -12.21 8.23 -5.16
C THR A 101 -11.68 7.01 -4.43
N PRO A 102 -10.87 6.16 -5.06
CA PRO A 102 -10.23 5.05 -4.36
C PRO A 102 -9.27 5.56 -3.27
N ARG A 103 -9.05 4.76 -2.22
CA ARG A 103 -8.15 5.08 -1.09
C ARG A 103 -6.71 5.33 -1.54
N ILE A 104 -6.30 4.64 -2.60
CA ILE A 104 -5.00 4.83 -3.26
C ILE A 104 -5.31 5.10 -4.73
N SER A 105 -4.69 6.11 -5.33
CA SER A 105 -4.85 6.39 -6.75
C SER A 105 -4.54 5.14 -7.58
N ASP A 106 -5.38 4.86 -8.56
CA ASP A 106 -5.24 3.70 -9.47
C ASP A 106 -5.35 2.32 -8.81
N TRP A 107 -5.80 2.24 -7.54
CA TRP A 107 -6.11 0.95 -6.92
C TRP A 107 -7.49 0.47 -7.38
N GLU A 108 -7.54 -0.71 -7.97
CA GLU A 108 -8.74 -1.30 -8.57
C GLU A 108 -9.07 -2.65 -7.96
N LYS A 109 -10.33 -3.06 -8.09
CA LYS A 109 -10.77 -4.40 -7.66
C LYS A 109 -10.28 -5.51 -8.58
N SER A 110 -10.26 -5.24 -9.90
CA SER A 110 -10.17 -6.28 -10.95
C SER A 110 -8.89 -6.26 -11.78
N GLY A 111 -8.01 -5.29 -11.55
CA GLY A 111 -6.73 -5.20 -12.27
C GLY A 111 -6.83 -4.91 -13.78
N VAL A 112 -7.92 -4.31 -14.22
CA VAL A 112 -8.16 -4.07 -15.65
C VAL A 112 -7.24 -2.99 -16.21
N THR A 113 -7.00 -1.94 -15.43
CA THR A 113 -6.21 -0.78 -15.89
C THR A 113 -4.82 -0.75 -15.26
N SER A 114 -4.71 -1.10 -13.98
CA SER A 114 -3.49 -0.90 -13.20
C SER A 114 -2.79 -2.19 -12.75
N ASN A 115 -3.31 -3.36 -13.11
CA ASN A 115 -2.88 -4.66 -12.56
C ASN A 115 -3.00 -4.76 -11.02
N ALA A 116 -3.68 -3.80 -10.39
CA ALA A 116 -4.04 -3.87 -8.98
C ALA A 116 -5.24 -4.79 -8.81
N THR A 117 -5.24 -5.64 -7.79
CA THR A 117 -6.36 -6.57 -7.56
C THR A 117 -6.74 -6.64 -6.09
N VAL A 118 -8.01 -6.96 -5.82
CA VAL A 118 -8.49 -7.32 -4.50
C VAL A 118 -9.26 -8.64 -4.61
N THR A 119 -8.88 -9.60 -3.80
CA THR A 119 -9.50 -10.94 -3.76
C THR A 119 -10.07 -11.19 -2.37
N ILE A 120 -11.33 -11.57 -2.31
CA ILE A 120 -12.02 -11.93 -1.07
C ILE A 120 -12.37 -13.41 -1.11
N ALA A 121 -11.78 -14.18 -0.22
CA ALA A 121 -12.08 -15.61 -0.03
C ALA A 121 -12.88 -15.78 1.28
N ALA A 122 -14.15 -16.19 1.16
CA ALA A 122 -15.06 -16.36 2.30
C ALA A 122 -15.91 -17.65 2.17
N PRO A 123 -15.50 -18.79 2.72
CA PRO A 123 -14.32 -19.01 3.56
C PRO A 123 -13.03 -19.18 2.76
N ALA A 124 -11.90 -18.75 3.33
CA ALA A 124 -10.58 -19.02 2.76
C ALA A 124 -10.03 -20.37 3.22
N SER A 125 -10.19 -20.68 4.50
CA SER A 125 -9.86 -21.99 5.08
C SER A 125 -10.73 -22.28 6.28
N CYS A 126 -10.91 -23.58 6.58
CA CYS A 126 -11.64 -24.05 7.75
C CYS A 126 -10.80 -25.07 8.51
N ARG A 127 -10.87 -25.03 9.85
CA ARG A 127 -10.23 -26.01 10.72
C ARG A 127 -11.25 -26.68 11.64
N PRO A 128 -11.09 -27.95 11.99
CA PRO A 128 -11.98 -28.61 12.94
C PRO A 128 -12.01 -27.84 14.28
N ALA A 129 -13.21 -27.68 14.85
CA ALA A 129 -13.38 -27.11 16.18
C ALA A 129 -12.97 -28.07 17.30
N VAL A 130 -12.92 -29.36 16.98
CA VAL A 130 -12.51 -30.44 17.89
C VAL A 130 -11.30 -31.15 17.32
N VAL A 131 -10.22 -31.25 18.10
CA VAL A 131 -8.98 -31.94 17.71
C VAL A 131 -8.68 -32.98 18.78
N ASN A 132 -8.51 -34.26 18.38
CA ASN A 132 -8.27 -35.38 19.27
C ASN A 132 -9.30 -35.51 20.43
N GLY A 133 -10.58 -35.23 20.14
CA GLY A 133 -11.65 -35.26 21.13
C GLY A 133 -11.70 -34.07 22.09
N VAL A 134 -10.77 -33.10 21.95
CA VAL A 134 -10.75 -31.88 22.74
C VAL A 134 -11.33 -30.72 21.94
N THR A 135 -12.36 -30.08 22.51
CA THR A 135 -12.96 -28.89 21.91
C THR A 135 -11.98 -27.72 22.05
N GLN A 136 -11.48 -27.25 20.89
CA GLN A 136 -10.53 -26.14 20.81
C GLN A 136 -11.26 -24.78 20.83
N TYR A 137 -12.52 -24.79 20.41
CA TYR A 137 -13.30 -23.60 20.25
C TYR A 137 -14.81 -23.86 20.42
N ARG A 138 -15.49 -22.97 21.16
CA ARG A 138 -16.96 -23.00 21.31
C ARG A 138 -17.62 -22.54 20.00
N SER A 139 -18.13 -23.46 19.22
CA SER A 139 -18.83 -23.20 17.98
C SER A 139 -20.08 -24.08 17.87
N THR A 140 -21.12 -23.56 17.26
CA THR A 140 -22.30 -24.33 16.88
C THR A 140 -22.06 -25.23 15.65
N THR A 141 -20.94 -24.99 14.97
CA THR A 141 -20.49 -25.80 13.82
C THR A 141 -19.25 -26.60 14.19
N ALA A 142 -19.05 -27.74 13.52
CA ALA A 142 -17.90 -28.60 13.72
C ALA A 142 -16.56 -27.96 13.26
N GLN A 143 -16.63 -26.79 12.61
CA GLN A 143 -15.46 -26.13 12.01
C GLN A 143 -15.43 -24.64 12.35
N VAL A 144 -14.21 -24.12 12.46
CA VAL A 144 -13.92 -22.69 12.53
C VAL A 144 -13.31 -22.26 11.21
N CYS A 145 -13.98 -21.36 10.50
CA CYS A 145 -13.55 -20.86 9.21
C CYS A 145 -13.00 -19.44 9.33
N ILE A 146 -12.08 -19.09 8.45
CA ILE A 146 -11.56 -17.74 8.29
C ILE A 146 -11.92 -17.19 6.92
N VAL A 147 -12.07 -15.87 6.87
CA VAL A 147 -12.16 -15.07 5.64
C VAL A 147 -10.81 -14.41 5.41
N ARG A 148 -10.37 -14.35 4.19
CA ARG A 148 -9.16 -13.66 3.80
C ARG A 148 -9.47 -12.62 2.73
N ALA A 149 -9.09 -11.38 3.01
CA ALA A 149 -9.00 -10.31 2.03
C ALA A 149 -7.52 -10.16 1.65
N ALA A 150 -7.21 -10.26 0.37
CA ALA A 150 -5.86 -10.08 -0.15
C ALA A 150 -5.87 -9.10 -1.31
N GLY A 151 -4.81 -8.33 -1.46
CA GLY A 151 -4.70 -7.39 -2.55
C GLY A 151 -3.26 -7.14 -2.95
N ASN A 152 -3.11 -6.64 -4.17
CA ASN A 152 -1.86 -6.13 -4.68
C ASN A 152 -2.08 -4.73 -5.26
N TYR A 153 -1.03 -3.96 -5.30
CA TYR A 153 -0.99 -2.63 -5.88
C TYR A 153 0.40 -2.35 -6.47
N PRO A 154 0.50 -2.20 -7.80
CA PRO A 154 1.74 -1.76 -8.43
C PRO A 154 2.00 -0.29 -8.07
N TYR A 155 3.03 -0.06 -7.27
CA TYR A 155 3.42 1.27 -6.84
C TYR A 155 4.11 2.02 -7.98
N THR A 156 3.51 3.09 -8.44
CA THR A 156 4.05 3.92 -9.52
C THR A 156 4.97 5.03 -9.03
N GLY A 157 4.83 5.44 -7.74
CA GLY A 157 5.69 6.43 -7.09
C GLY A 157 5.79 7.77 -7.77
N VAL A 158 6.73 8.57 -7.31
CA VAL A 158 7.13 9.85 -7.93
C VAL A 158 8.24 9.63 -8.98
N GLY A 159 8.69 8.38 -9.15
CA GLY A 159 9.72 8.00 -10.13
C GLY A 159 11.15 8.12 -9.64
N MET A 160 11.37 8.51 -8.38
CA MET A 160 12.72 8.69 -7.84
C MET A 160 13.47 7.37 -7.63
N LEU A 161 12.74 6.28 -7.36
CA LEU A 161 13.33 4.94 -7.21
C LEU A 161 13.95 4.45 -8.51
N SER A 162 13.33 4.75 -9.65
CA SER A 162 13.87 4.38 -10.97
C SER A 162 15.21 5.08 -11.28
N PHE A 163 15.41 6.29 -10.72
CA PHE A 163 16.67 7.04 -10.90
C PHE A 163 17.86 6.36 -10.24
N ILE A 164 17.62 5.60 -9.17
CA ILE A 164 18.65 4.82 -8.45
C ILE A 164 18.65 3.34 -8.86
N GLY A 165 17.97 3.00 -9.97
CA GLY A 165 17.96 1.65 -10.52
C GLY A 165 17.03 0.66 -9.80
N ILE A 166 16.14 1.14 -8.91
CA ILE A 166 15.12 0.30 -8.28
C ILE A 166 13.93 0.22 -9.25
N GLY A 167 13.62 -1.00 -9.69
CA GLY A 167 12.50 -1.28 -10.58
C GLY A 167 11.13 -1.11 -9.93
N PRO A 168 10.04 -1.38 -10.68
CA PRO A 168 8.69 -1.24 -10.17
C PRO A 168 8.46 -2.15 -8.96
N ILE A 169 7.90 -1.57 -7.89
CA ILE A 169 7.58 -2.26 -6.64
C ILE A 169 6.09 -2.60 -6.63
N THR A 170 5.74 -3.86 -6.36
CA THR A 170 4.35 -4.24 -6.12
C THR A 170 4.11 -4.39 -4.63
N LEU A 171 3.23 -3.55 -4.08
CA LEU A 171 2.76 -3.70 -2.72
C LEU A 171 1.75 -4.84 -2.67
N THR A 172 1.94 -5.76 -1.73
CA THR A 172 1.02 -6.87 -1.48
C THR A 172 0.59 -6.86 -0.04
N GLY A 173 -0.65 -7.22 0.24
CA GLY A 173 -1.16 -7.32 1.59
C GLY A 173 -2.26 -8.34 1.72
N SER A 174 -2.49 -8.81 2.93
CA SER A 174 -3.65 -9.64 3.24
C SER A 174 -4.04 -9.49 4.70
N HIS A 175 -5.36 -9.58 4.95
CA HIS A 175 -5.91 -9.58 6.28
C HIS A 175 -6.87 -10.76 6.44
N GLU A 176 -6.83 -11.42 7.59
CA GLU A 176 -7.65 -12.58 7.89
C GLU A 176 -8.53 -12.30 9.09
N GLU A 177 -9.81 -12.63 8.97
CA GLU A 177 -10.78 -12.52 10.03
C GLU A 177 -11.54 -13.85 10.19
N ARG A 178 -11.96 -14.13 11.41
CA ARG A 178 -12.79 -15.28 11.67
C ARG A 178 -14.18 -15.09 11.10
N LEU A 179 -14.67 -16.07 10.34
CA LEU A 179 -16.04 -16.06 9.80
C LEU A 179 -17.04 -16.17 10.97
N ILE A 180 -17.84 -15.16 11.13
CA ILE A 180 -18.93 -15.09 12.11
C ILE A 180 -20.21 -14.93 11.31
N ARG A 181 -20.87 -16.03 11.01
CA ARG A 181 -22.23 -16.00 10.44
C ARG A 181 -23.21 -16.07 11.60
N PHE A 182 -24.09 -15.13 11.65
CA PHE A 182 -25.25 -15.14 12.54
C PHE A 182 -26.43 -15.78 11.82
#